data_f577e5c500a76714fd15145b6cf8db33
#
_entry.id   f577e5c500a76714fd15145b6cf8db33
#
_cell.length_a   1.000
_cell.length_b   1.000
_cell.length_c   1.000
_cell.angle_alpha   90.00
_cell.angle_beta   90.00
_cell.angle_gamma   90.00
#
_symmetry.space_group_name_H-M   'P 1'
#
loop_
_entity.id
_entity.type
_entity.pdbx_description
1 polymer ?
#
loop_
_entity_poly.entity_id
_entity_poly.type
_entity_poly.pdbx_seq_one_letter_code
_entity_poly.pdbx_strand_id
1 'polypeptide(L)'
;EILIGLVGSEMCIRDSDYWVRFNCPEFTSLCPITGQPDFAEIRISYIPAERMVESKSLKLYLFSFRNHGDFHEDCVNVIMKDLVRLMQPKYIEVTGLFTPRGGISIWPYANYGQPGTRYEEMAQYRMLHHDMQ
;
A
#
# COMPACT_ATOMS: atom_id res chain seq x y z
N GLU A 1 -0.08 -7.91 17.21
CA GLU A 1 -0.67 -8.40 16.01
C GLU A 1 0.32 -8.38 14.86
N ILE A 2 -0.16 -8.66 13.68
CA ILE A 2 0.72 -8.87 12.55
C ILE A 2 1.57 -7.64 12.24
N LEU A 3 1.00 -6.45 12.41
CA LEU A 3 1.71 -5.22 12.07
C LEU A 3 2.93 -4.97 12.94
N ILE A 4 2.99 -5.54 14.12
CA ILE A 4 4.11 -5.29 15.01
C ILE A 4 5.42 -5.71 14.37
N GLY A 5 5.42 -6.79 13.62
CA GLY A 5 6.63 -7.28 12.99
C GLY A 5 7.01 -6.59 11.70
N LEU A 6 6.22 -5.61 11.26
CA LEU A 6 6.51 -4.95 9.99
C LEU A 6 7.65 -3.95 10.07
N VAL A 7 7.89 -3.39 11.26
CA VAL A 7 8.87 -2.34 11.40
C VAL A 7 10.26 -2.93 11.41
N GLY A 8 11.10 -2.47 10.48
CA GLY A 8 12.48 -2.89 10.44
C GLY A 8 13.36 -2.01 11.31
N SER A 9 14.65 -2.21 11.15
CA SER A 9 15.59 -1.44 11.93
C SER A 9 15.72 -0.03 11.38
N GLU A 10 16.47 0.79 12.09
CA GLU A 10 16.75 2.15 11.67
C GLU A 10 17.91 2.25 10.72
N MET A 11 18.18 1.20 10.02
CA MET A 11 19.31 1.19 9.07
C MET A 11 19.07 2.07 7.87
N CYS A 12 17.91 2.66 7.75
CA CYS A 12 17.62 3.55 6.64
C CYS A 12 18.61 4.68 6.58
N ILE A 13 18.97 5.05 5.37
CA ILE A 13 19.82 6.20 5.15
C ILE A 13 18.98 7.45 5.30
N ARG A 14 19.35 8.28 6.25
CA ARG A 14 18.54 9.46 6.55
C ARG A 14 18.87 10.67 5.69
N ASP A 15 20.02 10.66 5.05
CA ASP A 15 20.48 11.85 4.34
C ASP A 15 20.05 11.90 2.91
N SER A 16 19.55 10.81 2.35
CA SER A 16 19.14 10.82 0.96
C SER A 16 17.84 10.07 0.80
N ASP A 17 17.08 10.47 -0.20
CA ASP A 17 15.83 9.81 -0.51
C ASP A 17 16.08 8.69 -1.51
N TYR A 18 15.31 7.64 -1.37
CA TYR A 18 15.28 6.58 -2.34
C TYR A 18 13.94 5.89 -2.25
N TRP A 19 13.57 5.24 -3.33
CA TRP A 19 12.31 4.52 -3.40
C TRP A 19 12.48 3.07 -3.03
N VAL A 20 11.53 2.55 -2.30
CA VAL A 20 11.38 1.11 -2.10
C VAL A 20 10.04 0.71 -2.69
N ARG A 21 10.02 -0.29 -3.54
CA ARG A 21 8.79 -0.77 -4.16
C ARG A 21 8.61 -2.24 -3.89
N PHE A 22 7.40 -2.59 -3.47
CA PHE A 22 6.98 -3.98 -3.39
C PHE A 22 5.90 -4.23 -4.42
N ASN A 23 6.06 -5.28 -5.20
CA ASN A 23 5.02 -5.76 -6.09
C ASN A 23 4.49 -7.06 -5.51
N CYS A 24 3.20 -7.11 -5.25
CA CYS A 24 2.59 -8.27 -4.60
C CYS A 24 1.48 -8.79 -5.51
N PRO A 25 1.82 -9.69 -6.44
CA PRO A 25 0.87 -10.10 -7.48
C PRO A 25 -0.14 -11.16 -7.05
N GLU A 26 -0.04 -11.67 -5.84
CA GLU A 26 -0.90 -12.76 -5.39
C GLU A 26 -1.83 -12.35 -4.27
N PHE A 27 -2.22 -11.10 -4.24
CA PHE A 27 -3.12 -10.59 -3.21
C PHE A 27 -4.53 -11.10 -3.43
N THR A 28 -5.19 -11.51 -2.35
CA THR A 28 -6.60 -11.91 -2.41
C THR A 28 -7.37 -11.30 -1.26
N SER A 29 -8.64 -11.03 -1.51
CA SER A 29 -9.58 -10.60 -0.48
C SER A 29 -10.94 -11.18 -0.85
N LEU A 30 -11.97 -10.87 -0.05
CA LEU A 30 -13.31 -11.36 -0.33
C LEU A 30 -14.21 -10.20 -0.70
N CYS A 31 -15.11 -10.45 -1.65
CA CYS A 31 -16.15 -9.50 -1.96
C CYS A 31 -17.11 -9.44 -0.77
N PRO A 32 -17.38 -8.25 -0.22
CA PRO A 32 -18.24 -8.16 0.97
C PRO A 32 -19.69 -8.51 0.69
N ILE A 33 -20.09 -8.52 -0.57
CA ILE A 33 -21.48 -8.80 -0.92
C ILE A 33 -21.68 -10.28 -1.23
N THR A 34 -20.79 -10.86 -2.05
CA THR A 34 -20.97 -12.24 -2.52
C THR A 34 -20.10 -13.23 -1.79
N GLY A 35 -19.06 -12.78 -1.10
CA GLY A 35 -18.09 -13.66 -0.45
C GLY A 35 -17.14 -14.35 -1.40
N GLN A 36 -17.16 -13.99 -2.68
CA GLN A 36 -16.25 -14.58 -3.64
C GLN A 36 -14.87 -13.93 -3.52
N PRO A 37 -13.82 -14.70 -3.84
CA PRO A 37 -12.48 -14.13 -3.74
C PRO A 37 -12.21 -13.14 -4.87
N ASP A 38 -11.51 -12.08 -4.52
CA ASP A 38 -10.99 -11.09 -5.47
C ASP A 38 -9.47 -11.24 -5.51
N PHE A 39 -8.91 -11.09 -6.68
CA PHE A 39 -7.47 -11.22 -6.89
C PHE A 39 -6.91 -9.91 -7.40
N ALA A 40 -5.69 -9.60 -6.97
CA ALA A 40 -5.09 -8.34 -7.37
C ALA A 40 -3.58 -8.40 -7.29
N GLU A 41 -2.96 -7.47 -7.98
CA GLU A 41 -1.57 -7.14 -7.74
C GLU A 41 -1.56 -5.85 -6.92
N ILE A 42 -0.90 -5.88 -5.78
CA ILE A 42 -0.75 -4.70 -4.94
C ILE A 42 0.66 -4.17 -5.13
N ARG A 43 0.76 -2.89 -5.44
CA ARG A 43 2.04 -2.21 -5.60
C ARG A 43 2.17 -1.15 -4.53
N ILE A 44 3.25 -1.23 -3.77
CA ILE A 44 3.52 -0.32 -2.68
C ILE A 44 4.86 0.35 -2.98
N SER A 45 4.87 1.67 -3.09
CA SER A 45 6.09 2.43 -3.30
C SER A 45 6.20 3.47 -2.21
N TYR A 46 7.36 3.54 -1.56
CA TYR A 46 7.49 4.51 -0.49
C TYR A 46 8.91 5.02 -0.40
N ILE A 47 9.05 6.19 0.22
CA ILE A 47 10.33 6.78 0.57
C ILE A 47 10.44 6.68 2.09
N PRO A 48 11.36 5.86 2.60
CA PRO A 48 11.42 5.64 4.04
C PRO A 48 11.99 6.85 4.78
N ALA A 49 11.53 7.02 6.01
CA ALA A 49 12.13 7.96 6.93
C ALA A 49 13.13 7.19 7.78
N GLU A 50 12.70 6.76 8.96
CA GLU A 50 13.61 6.03 9.86
C GLU A 50 13.29 4.55 9.94
N ARG A 51 12.16 4.13 9.42
CA ARG A 51 11.70 2.76 9.54
C ARG A 51 11.41 2.18 8.18
N MET A 52 11.67 0.90 8.05
CA MET A 52 11.38 0.17 6.82
C MET A 52 10.51 -1.02 7.16
N VAL A 53 9.69 -1.42 6.19
CA VAL A 53 8.87 -2.61 6.38
C VAL A 53 9.70 -3.84 6.06
N GLU A 54 9.54 -4.85 6.88
CA GLU A 54 10.23 -6.12 6.67
C GLU A 54 9.37 -6.98 5.75
N SER A 55 9.99 -7.48 4.68
CA SER A 55 9.23 -8.09 3.60
C SER A 55 8.46 -9.33 4.02
N LYS A 56 9.04 -10.12 4.92
CA LYS A 56 8.36 -11.33 5.37
C LYS A 56 7.09 -10.98 6.14
N SER A 57 7.18 -9.98 7.00
CA SER A 57 6.01 -9.54 7.77
C SER A 57 4.97 -8.90 6.87
N LEU A 58 5.40 -8.16 5.86
CA LEU A 58 4.47 -7.60 4.90
C LEU A 58 3.70 -8.70 4.18
N LYS A 59 4.39 -9.77 3.81
CA LYS A 59 3.75 -10.89 3.16
C LYS A 59 2.64 -11.47 4.03
N LEU A 60 2.93 -11.67 5.32
CA LEU A 60 1.93 -12.20 6.23
C LEU A 60 0.78 -11.24 6.43
N TYR A 61 1.08 -9.95 6.49
CA TYR A 61 0.05 -8.94 6.65
C TYR A 61 -0.90 -8.96 5.45
N LEU A 62 -0.37 -8.95 4.24
CA LEU A 62 -1.22 -8.96 3.05
C LEU A 62 -2.00 -10.26 2.94
N PHE A 63 -1.40 -11.37 3.37
CA PHE A 63 -2.08 -12.65 3.35
C PHE A 63 -3.29 -12.66 4.28
N SER A 64 -3.26 -11.84 5.32
CA SER A 64 -4.39 -11.78 6.27
C SER A 64 -5.66 -11.23 5.64
N PHE A 65 -5.57 -10.57 4.49
CA PHE A 65 -6.76 -10.07 3.80
C PHE A 65 -7.52 -11.17 3.08
N ARG A 66 -6.95 -12.35 3.00
CA ARG A 66 -7.51 -13.44 2.22
C ARG A 66 -8.95 -13.75 2.60
N ASN A 67 -9.26 -13.65 3.89
CA ASN A 67 -10.61 -13.91 4.38
C ASN A 67 -11.31 -12.65 4.85
N HIS A 68 -10.81 -11.50 4.41
CA HIS A 68 -11.33 -10.22 4.86
C HIS A 68 -12.19 -9.63 3.76
N GLY A 69 -13.44 -9.30 4.10
CA GLY A 69 -14.39 -8.79 3.13
C GLY A 69 -14.36 -7.28 3.07
N ASP A 70 -13.72 -6.76 2.04
CA ASP A 70 -13.64 -5.31 1.84
C ASP A 70 -13.79 -5.00 0.36
N PHE A 71 -14.31 -3.81 0.07
CA PHE A 71 -14.30 -3.33 -1.29
C PHE A 71 -12.88 -3.03 -1.73
N HIS A 72 -12.65 -3.03 -3.06
CA HIS A 72 -11.32 -2.84 -3.60
C HIS A 72 -10.68 -1.54 -3.14
N GLU A 73 -11.48 -0.47 -3.15
CA GLU A 73 -10.99 0.85 -2.75
C GLU A 73 -10.58 0.86 -1.27
N ASP A 74 -11.37 0.19 -0.45
CA ASP A 74 -11.07 0.13 0.98
C ASP A 74 -9.82 -0.67 1.26
N CYS A 75 -9.61 -1.77 0.56
CA CYS A 75 -8.42 -2.57 0.75
C CYS A 75 -7.16 -1.74 0.58
N VAL A 76 -7.10 -1.00 -0.53
CA VAL A 76 -5.92 -0.18 -0.82
C VAL A 76 -5.74 0.90 0.23
N ASN A 77 -6.83 1.55 0.61
CA ASN A 77 -6.76 2.63 1.57
C ASN A 77 -6.35 2.12 2.96
N VAL A 78 -6.87 0.97 3.36
CA VAL A 78 -6.52 0.37 4.65
C VAL A 78 -5.04 0.01 4.67
N ILE A 79 -4.54 -0.60 3.60
CA ILE A 79 -3.13 -0.96 3.53
C ILE A 79 -2.27 0.29 3.65
N MET A 80 -2.62 1.35 2.91
CA MET A 80 -1.85 2.58 2.96
C MET A 80 -1.84 3.17 4.36
N LYS A 81 -3.00 3.24 5.00
CA LYS A 81 -3.10 3.84 6.33
C LYS A 81 -2.36 3.02 7.38
N ASP A 82 -2.45 1.69 7.29
CA ASP A 82 -1.73 0.84 8.23
C ASP A 82 -0.23 1.05 8.12
N LEU A 83 0.28 1.13 6.90
CA LEU A 83 1.71 1.30 6.70
C LEU A 83 2.16 2.70 7.12
N VAL A 84 1.33 3.73 6.90
CA VAL A 84 1.65 5.07 7.37
C VAL A 84 1.78 5.09 8.89
N ARG A 85 0.80 4.49 9.56
CA ARG A 85 0.80 4.49 11.01
C ARG A 85 2.03 3.77 11.56
N LEU A 86 2.46 2.71 10.89
CA LEU A 86 3.54 1.89 11.38
C LEU A 86 4.91 2.47 11.08
N MET A 87 5.11 2.95 9.85
CA MET A 87 6.43 3.36 9.40
C MET A 87 6.65 4.86 9.47
N GLN A 88 5.57 5.63 9.38
CA GLN A 88 5.67 7.08 9.26
C GLN A 88 6.64 7.47 8.15
N PRO A 89 6.38 7.02 6.93
CA PRO A 89 7.31 7.26 5.82
C PRO A 89 7.25 8.72 5.37
N LYS A 90 8.25 9.14 4.63
CA LYS A 90 8.21 10.47 4.03
C LYS A 90 7.11 10.54 2.99
N TYR A 91 6.95 9.49 2.21
CA TYR A 91 5.92 9.40 1.19
C TYR A 91 5.58 7.95 0.95
N ILE A 92 4.33 7.67 0.64
CA ILE A 92 3.92 6.31 0.29
C ILE A 92 2.74 6.39 -0.67
N GLU A 93 2.71 5.45 -1.60
CA GLU A 93 1.54 5.26 -2.46
C GLU A 93 1.28 3.77 -2.59
N VAL A 94 0.01 3.43 -2.70
CA VAL A 94 -0.43 2.04 -2.84
C VAL A 94 -1.41 1.99 -3.99
N THR A 95 -1.19 1.07 -4.90
CA THR A 95 -2.06 0.84 -6.05
C THR A 95 -2.53 -0.60 -6.04
N GLY A 96 -3.81 -0.79 -6.28
CA GLY A 96 -4.35 -2.12 -6.44
C GLY A 96 -4.77 -2.33 -7.89
N LEU A 97 -4.29 -3.39 -8.50
CA LEU A 97 -4.68 -3.76 -9.85
C LEU A 97 -5.51 -5.03 -9.75
N PHE A 98 -6.81 -4.84 -9.55
CA PHE A 98 -7.71 -5.97 -9.35
C PHE A 98 -8.10 -6.57 -10.69
N THR A 99 -8.21 -7.89 -10.73
CA THR A 99 -8.62 -8.57 -11.95
C THR A 99 -10.05 -8.25 -12.30
N PRO A 100 -10.39 -8.26 -13.58
CA PRO A 100 -11.74 -7.87 -14.00
C PRO A 100 -12.81 -8.81 -13.46
N ARG A 101 -13.94 -8.22 -13.11
CA ARG A 101 -15.14 -8.95 -12.76
C ARG A 101 -16.27 -8.35 -13.59
N GLY A 102 -16.93 -9.22 -14.37
CA GLY A 102 -17.96 -8.74 -15.28
C GLY A 102 -17.40 -7.83 -16.36
N GLY A 103 -16.12 -7.99 -16.69
CA GLY A 103 -15.49 -7.18 -17.72
C GLY A 103 -14.97 -5.84 -17.24
N ILE A 104 -15.05 -5.56 -15.94
CA ILE A 104 -14.62 -4.26 -15.41
C ILE A 104 -13.45 -4.48 -14.44
N SER A 105 -12.36 -3.76 -14.68
CA SER A 105 -11.23 -3.72 -13.77
C SER A 105 -11.34 -2.48 -12.90
N ILE A 106 -11.02 -2.63 -11.62
CA ILE A 106 -11.01 -1.50 -10.69
C ILE A 106 -9.60 -1.36 -10.15
N TRP A 107 -9.00 -0.19 -10.35
CA TRP A 107 -7.60 0.05 -9.99
C TRP A 107 -7.51 1.23 -9.03
N PRO A 108 -7.79 1.03 -7.74
CA PRO A 108 -7.71 2.12 -6.77
C PRO A 108 -6.28 2.54 -6.49
N TYR A 109 -6.12 3.79 -6.11
CA TYR A 109 -4.83 4.39 -5.83
C TYR A 109 -4.98 5.30 -4.62
N ALA A 110 -4.06 5.19 -3.67
CA ALA A 110 -4.03 6.05 -2.50
C ALA A 110 -2.60 6.45 -2.22
N ASN A 111 -2.42 7.65 -1.68
CA ASN A 111 -1.07 8.09 -1.32
C ASN A 111 -1.10 8.95 -0.08
N TYR A 112 0.10 9.21 0.43
CA TYR A 112 0.28 10.01 1.63
C TYR A 112 1.67 10.63 1.58
N GLY A 113 1.75 11.93 1.88
CA GLY A 113 3.02 12.63 2.04
C GLY A 113 3.06 13.24 3.41
N GLN A 114 4.23 13.22 4.03
CA GLN A 114 4.39 13.70 5.39
C GLN A 114 3.95 15.16 5.48
N PRO A 115 3.01 15.50 6.39
CA PRO A 115 2.46 16.84 6.44
C PRO A 115 3.52 17.89 6.76
N GLY A 116 3.38 19.05 6.12
CA GLY A 116 4.30 20.14 6.37
C GLY A 116 5.64 20.00 5.69
N THR A 117 5.78 19.06 4.77
CA THR A 117 7.02 18.84 4.05
C THR A 117 6.76 18.85 2.57
N ARG A 118 7.85 18.82 1.79
CA ARG A 118 7.73 18.75 0.33
C ARG A 118 7.06 17.46 -0.13
N TYR A 119 7.03 16.45 0.72
CA TYR A 119 6.39 15.18 0.35
C TYR A 119 4.87 15.30 0.35
N GLU A 120 4.33 16.20 1.14
CA GLU A 120 2.91 16.50 1.05
C GLU A 120 2.56 17.09 -0.31
N GLU A 121 3.40 18.00 -0.80
CA GLU A 121 3.21 18.56 -2.14
C GLU A 121 3.38 17.50 -3.21
N MET A 122 4.33 16.59 -3.02
CA MET A 122 4.50 15.48 -3.95
C MET A 122 3.23 14.63 -4.01
N ALA A 123 2.62 14.38 -2.85
CA ALA A 123 1.39 13.57 -2.82
C ALA A 123 0.28 14.26 -3.58
N GLN A 124 0.13 15.57 -3.42
CA GLN A 124 -0.88 16.31 -4.14
C GLN A 124 -0.61 16.31 -5.63
N TYR A 125 0.64 16.49 -6.01
CA TYR A 125 0.99 16.45 -7.42
C TYR A 125 0.68 15.09 -8.05
N ARG A 126 1.05 14.02 -7.34
CA ARG A 126 0.78 12.68 -7.83
C ARG A 126 -0.71 12.41 -7.95
N MET A 127 -1.50 12.93 -7.02
CA MET A 127 -2.94 12.74 -7.07
C MET A 127 -3.55 13.43 -8.29
N LEU A 128 -3.05 14.63 -8.61
CA LEU A 128 -3.58 15.40 -9.74
C LEU A 128 -3.09 14.89 -11.08
N HIS A 129 -1.92 14.28 -11.11
CA HIS A 129 -1.27 13.89 -12.37
C HIS A 129 -1.07 12.38 -12.45
N HIS A 130 -1.84 11.62 -11.68
CA HIS A 130 -1.67 10.17 -11.66
C HIS A 130 -1.94 9.59 -13.03
N ASP A 131 -1.02 8.73 -13.45
CA ASP A 131 -1.13 8.04 -14.72
C ASP A 131 -1.49 6.59 -14.42
N MET A 132 -2.56 6.12 -15.00
CA MET A 132 -3.09 4.78 -14.71
C MET A 132 -2.33 3.67 -15.41
N GLN A 133 -1.19 3.95 -15.93
CA GLN A 133 -0.42 2.93 -16.63
C GLN A 133 0.29 1.97 -15.73
#